data_41029e8dc930f80e8a0f2188e95a9bd1
#
_entry.id   41029e8dc930f80e8a0f2188e95a9bd1
#
_cell.length_a   1.000
_cell.length_b   1.000
_cell.length_c   1.000
_cell.angle_alpha   90.00
_cell.angle_beta   90.00
_cell.angle_gamma   90.00
#
_symmetry.space_group_name_H-M   'P 1'
#
loop_
_entity.id
_entity.type
_entity.pdbx_description
1 polymer ?
#
loop_
_entity_poly.entity_id
_entity_poly.type
_entity_poly.pdbx_seq_one_letter_code
_entity_poly.pdbx_strand_id
1 'polypeptide(L)'
;DFEALARAGLTLTGVPTDLGGLWQGPAQSARPVAMLLRKLAGVDPSLALVASMHPTVLLMWMTGTVDGGPVGWKKHRDGVLGMAREGHWFGTIASEPGIGGDLLATKATARPKDDGTWGMSGDKFMGSGSGMTSFMMTVAVPEGEQRPDIFLIDARDLAWDGSQGLKMVRPWDGVGMAATQSHAFRFDDVRVVRHGLLGGALDLLPQIGPVIGFMFSAVFVGILDAAAAEAKRILGKRALQLSAFEQSSWIKAQNQIWLAQQAFEGMARSLETDAAGTDVLHGKLAIADLAETALNGLSHAVGGASLSQSSPFGQWMQDVRALGYLRPPRALSYARILGGLAS
;
A
#
# COMPACT_ATOMS: atom_id res chain seq x y z
N ASP A 1 6.28 1.44 -17.39
CA ASP A 1 4.88 1.37 -16.89
C ASP A 1 4.53 2.57 -16.01
N PHE A 2 5.35 2.94 -14.98
CA PHE A 2 5.07 4.11 -14.11
C PHE A 2 5.02 5.42 -14.88
N GLU A 3 5.87 5.63 -15.87
CA GLU A 3 5.80 6.82 -16.74
C GLU A 3 4.49 6.87 -17.55
N ALA A 4 4.02 5.73 -18.05
CA ALA A 4 2.75 5.68 -18.76
C ALA A 4 1.57 6.00 -17.84
N LEU A 5 1.57 5.50 -16.61
CA LEU A 5 0.57 5.83 -15.60
C LEU A 5 0.63 7.31 -15.19
N ALA A 6 1.83 7.90 -15.08
CA ALA A 6 1.99 9.32 -14.80
C ALA A 6 1.42 10.17 -15.95
N ARG A 7 1.74 9.84 -17.21
CA ARG A 7 1.16 10.51 -18.39
C ARG A 7 -0.36 10.36 -18.47
N ALA A 8 -0.92 9.27 -17.95
CA ALA A 8 -2.37 9.07 -17.84
C ALA A 8 -2.99 9.82 -16.65
N GLY A 9 -2.21 10.54 -15.85
CA GLY A 9 -2.68 11.36 -14.74
C GLY A 9 -2.86 10.61 -13.42
N LEU A 10 -2.35 9.37 -13.26
CA LEU A 10 -2.52 8.63 -12.01
C LEU A 10 -1.79 9.27 -10.83
N THR A 11 -0.72 10.03 -11.05
CA THR A 11 -0.04 10.77 -9.98
C THR A 11 -0.91 11.91 -9.41
N LEU A 12 -1.94 12.34 -10.15
CA LEU A 12 -2.90 13.35 -9.68
C LEU A 12 -3.92 12.79 -8.67
N THR A 13 -4.03 11.46 -8.53
CA THR A 13 -4.97 10.82 -7.60
C THR A 13 -4.69 11.10 -6.13
N GLY A 14 -3.48 11.52 -5.79
CA GLY A 14 -3.07 11.95 -4.45
C GLY A 14 -2.87 13.46 -4.33
N VAL A 15 -3.37 14.28 -5.26
CA VAL A 15 -3.23 15.74 -5.25
C VAL A 15 -4.60 16.38 -5.12
N PRO A 16 -4.79 17.39 -4.22
CA PRO A 16 -6.05 18.10 -4.06
C PRO A 16 -6.52 18.80 -5.33
N THR A 17 -7.84 18.89 -5.51
CA THR A 17 -8.45 19.54 -6.69
C THR A 17 -8.15 21.03 -6.79
N ASP A 18 -8.03 21.73 -5.67
CA ASP A 18 -7.63 23.16 -5.61
C ASP A 18 -6.17 23.38 -6.07
N LEU A 19 -5.36 22.33 -6.06
CA LEU A 19 -4.00 22.33 -6.62
C LEU A 19 -3.92 21.66 -8.01
N GLY A 20 -5.05 21.45 -8.67
CA GLY A 20 -5.12 20.86 -10.01
C GLY A 20 -5.02 19.33 -10.05
N GLY A 21 -5.26 18.65 -8.92
CA GLY A 21 -5.31 17.20 -8.82
C GLY A 21 -6.73 16.63 -8.89
N LEU A 22 -6.88 15.38 -8.44
CA LEU A 22 -8.14 14.62 -8.49
C LEU A 22 -8.70 14.28 -7.10
N TRP A 23 -8.02 14.67 -6.01
CA TRP A 23 -8.42 14.33 -4.64
C TRP A 23 -9.29 15.43 -4.02
N GLN A 24 -10.51 15.09 -3.65
CA GLN A 24 -11.45 16.00 -2.94
C GLN A 24 -11.58 15.66 -1.45
N GLY A 25 -11.27 14.43 -1.07
CA GLY A 25 -11.39 13.91 0.28
C GLY A 25 -11.66 12.41 0.26
N PRO A 26 -11.58 11.72 1.43
CA PRO A 26 -11.81 10.28 1.51
C PRO A 26 -13.18 9.87 0.98
N ALA A 27 -14.24 10.58 1.34
CA ALA A 27 -15.61 10.25 0.95
C ALA A 27 -15.85 10.30 -0.57
N GLN A 28 -15.26 11.27 -1.27
CA GLN A 28 -15.49 11.49 -2.70
C GLN A 28 -14.47 10.75 -3.57
N SER A 29 -13.22 10.60 -3.10
CA SER A 29 -12.10 10.18 -3.95
C SER A 29 -11.60 8.77 -3.67
N ALA A 30 -11.81 8.23 -2.45
CA ALA A 30 -11.25 6.92 -2.13
C ALA A 30 -11.81 5.81 -3.04
N ARG A 31 -13.11 5.75 -3.26
CA ARG A 31 -13.72 4.72 -4.13
C ARG A 31 -13.25 4.83 -5.59
N PRO A 32 -13.32 5.97 -6.29
CA PRO A 32 -12.83 6.08 -7.66
C PRO A 32 -11.36 5.66 -7.80
N VAL A 33 -10.48 6.12 -6.91
CA VAL A 33 -9.06 5.76 -6.94
C VAL A 33 -8.87 4.26 -6.68
N ALA A 34 -9.56 3.69 -5.69
CA ALA A 34 -9.51 2.25 -5.42
C ALA A 34 -10.01 1.41 -6.60
N MET A 35 -11.03 1.86 -7.33
CA MET A 35 -11.51 1.17 -8.54
C MET A 35 -10.51 1.20 -9.69
N LEU A 36 -9.71 2.28 -9.83
CA LEU A 36 -8.59 2.30 -10.77
C LEU A 36 -7.52 1.28 -10.38
N LEU A 37 -7.13 1.24 -9.11
CA LEU A 37 -6.15 0.28 -8.58
C LEU A 37 -6.63 -1.18 -8.74
N ARG A 38 -7.93 -1.45 -8.49
CA ARG A 38 -8.56 -2.75 -8.69
C ARG A 38 -8.47 -3.22 -10.14
N LYS A 39 -8.71 -2.32 -11.11
CA LYS A 39 -8.56 -2.63 -12.54
C LYS A 39 -7.10 -2.87 -12.91
N LEU A 40 -6.18 -2.03 -12.43
CA LEU A 40 -4.76 -2.17 -12.67
C LEU A 40 -4.22 -3.51 -12.13
N ALA A 41 -4.66 -3.92 -10.94
CA ALA A 41 -4.27 -5.19 -10.33
C ALA A 41 -4.74 -6.42 -11.11
N GLY A 42 -5.81 -6.31 -11.89
CA GLY A 42 -6.23 -7.36 -12.80
C GLY A 42 -5.26 -7.61 -13.97
N VAL A 43 -4.34 -6.67 -14.21
CA VAL A 43 -3.30 -6.76 -15.25
C VAL A 43 -1.94 -7.00 -14.63
N ASP A 44 -1.55 -6.19 -13.65
CA ASP A 44 -0.28 -6.27 -12.92
C ASP A 44 -0.48 -5.96 -11.43
N PRO A 45 -0.57 -6.98 -10.56
CA PRO A 45 -0.74 -6.81 -9.12
C PRO A 45 0.41 -6.05 -8.44
N SER A 46 1.66 -6.29 -8.88
CA SER A 46 2.84 -5.64 -8.30
C SER A 46 2.86 -4.15 -8.61
N LEU A 47 2.57 -3.78 -9.85
CA LEU A 47 2.45 -2.39 -10.29
C LEU A 47 1.31 -1.68 -9.53
N ALA A 48 0.14 -2.33 -9.41
CA ALA A 48 -1.00 -1.80 -8.69
C ALA A 48 -0.70 -1.59 -7.19
N LEU A 49 0.03 -2.52 -6.56
CA LEU A 49 0.42 -2.38 -5.15
C LEU A 49 1.34 -1.18 -4.94
N VAL A 50 2.37 -1.01 -5.78
CA VAL A 50 3.26 0.16 -5.67
C VAL A 50 2.50 1.45 -5.98
N ALA A 51 1.67 1.47 -7.04
CA ALA A 51 0.84 2.62 -7.39
C ALA A 51 -0.14 3.02 -6.27
N SER A 52 -0.66 2.05 -5.48
CA SER A 52 -1.55 2.31 -4.36
C SER A 52 -0.88 3.08 -3.21
N MET A 53 0.44 3.02 -3.10
CA MET A 53 1.19 3.75 -2.07
C MET A 53 1.22 5.25 -2.36
N HIS A 54 1.21 5.66 -3.61
CA HIS A 54 1.33 7.06 -4.00
C HIS A 54 0.25 7.96 -3.38
N PRO A 55 -1.07 7.75 -3.59
CA PRO A 55 -2.08 8.58 -2.95
C PRO A 55 -2.05 8.45 -1.42
N THR A 56 -1.73 7.26 -0.88
CA THR A 56 -1.71 7.04 0.57
C THR A 56 -0.54 7.74 1.28
N VAL A 57 0.61 7.86 0.64
CA VAL A 57 1.73 8.67 1.14
C VAL A 57 1.37 10.14 1.13
N LEU A 58 0.81 10.64 0.05
CA LEU A 58 0.43 12.05 -0.09
C LEU A 58 -0.66 12.48 0.91
N LEU A 59 -1.50 11.55 1.40
CA LEU A 59 -2.46 11.82 2.49
C LEU A 59 -1.80 12.41 3.72
N MET A 60 -0.54 12.07 4.02
CA MET A 60 0.21 12.67 5.13
C MET A 60 0.35 14.20 4.99
N TRP A 61 0.46 14.70 3.77
CA TRP A 61 0.53 16.13 3.47
C TRP A 61 -0.82 16.78 3.20
N MET A 62 -1.88 15.99 2.98
CA MET A 62 -3.23 16.49 2.73
C MET A 62 -4.08 16.59 4.00
N THR A 63 -3.82 15.78 5.02
CA THR A 63 -4.66 15.62 6.22
C THR A 63 -4.29 16.59 7.35
N GLY A 64 -3.19 17.32 7.28
CA GLY A 64 -2.83 18.34 8.27
C GLY A 64 -3.61 19.64 8.07
N THR A 65 -3.90 20.39 9.15
CA THR A 65 -4.48 21.73 9.06
C THR A 65 -3.49 22.67 8.38
N VAL A 66 -3.91 23.30 7.30
CA VAL A 66 -3.11 24.29 6.56
C VAL A 66 -3.02 25.61 7.35
N ASP A 67 -4.08 25.93 8.11
CA ASP A 67 -4.17 27.13 8.94
C ASP A 67 -3.67 26.81 10.35
N GLY A 68 -2.53 27.42 10.73
CA GLY A 68 -1.90 27.23 12.06
C GLY A 68 -0.76 26.22 12.11
N GLY A 69 -0.33 25.67 10.99
CA GLY A 69 0.90 24.87 10.92
C GLY A 69 2.17 25.69 11.14
N PRO A 70 3.35 25.03 11.33
CA PRO A 70 4.62 25.72 11.49
C PRO A 70 4.92 26.67 10.33
N VAL A 71 5.68 27.71 10.62
CA VAL A 71 6.16 28.63 9.58
C VAL A 71 6.88 27.80 8.48
N GLY A 72 6.42 27.93 7.23
CA GLY A 72 6.97 27.18 6.09
C GLY A 72 6.29 25.83 5.79
N TRP A 73 5.42 25.30 6.68
CA TRP A 73 4.70 24.05 6.45
C TRP A 73 3.91 24.05 5.12
N LYS A 74 3.14 25.11 4.89
CA LYS A 74 2.37 25.24 3.64
C LYS A 74 3.26 25.18 2.41
N LYS A 75 4.40 25.87 2.42
CA LYS A 75 5.36 25.85 1.30
C LYS A 75 5.94 24.45 1.08
N HIS A 76 6.29 23.75 2.16
CA HIS A 76 6.79 22.38 2.10
C HIS A 76 5.72 21.43 1.52
N ARG A 77 4.49 21.47 2.06
CA ARG A 77 3.33 20.70 1.57
C ARG A 77 3.09 20.94 0.08
N ASP A 78 2.98 22.19 -0.31
CA ASP A 78 2.69 22.58 -1.70
C ASP A 78 3.84 22.14 -2.64
N GLY A 79 5.09 22.14 -2.17
CA GLY A 79 6.23 21.59 -2.90
C GLY A 79 6.12 20.08 -3.12
N VAL A 80 5.78 19.33 -2.08
CA VAL A 80 5.58 17.86 -2.19
C VAL A 80 4.45 17.52 -3.15
N LEU A 81 3.31 18.20 -3.03
CA LEU A 81 2.17 17.99 -3.93
C LEU A 81 2.47 18.48 -5.37
N GLY A 82 3.32 19.51 -5.51
CA GLY A 82 3.83 19.98 -6.80
C GLY A 82 4.62 18.90 -7.54
N MET A 83 5.51 18.19 -6.85
CA MET A 83 6.28 17.07 -7.44
C MET A 83 5.34 15.94 -7.94
N ALA A 84 4.27 15.64 -7.23
CA ALA A 84 3.27 14.67 -7.70
C ALA A 84 2.56 15.16 -8.99
N ARG A 85 2.26 16.46 -9.10
CA ARG A 85 1.71 17.07 -10.33
C ARG A 85 2.67 16.99 -11.51
N GLU A 86 3.96 17.04 -11.26
CA GLU A 86 5.03 16.90 -12.27
C GLU A 86 5.24 15.43 -12.70
N GLY A 87 4.45 14.51 -12.17
CA GLY A 87 4.49 13.10 -12.55
C GLY A 87 5.40 12.24 -11.68
N HIS A 88 5.93 12.77 -10.57
CA HIS A 88 6.74 12.01 -9.64
C HIS A 88 5.92 11.08 -8.75
N TRP A 89 6.40 9.86 -8.57
CA TRP A 89 5.77 8.82 -7.75
C TRP A 89 6.32 8.81 -6.33
N PHE A 90 5.42 8.51 -5.38
CA PHE A 90 5.74 8.41 -3.95
C PHE A 90 5.51 6.98 -3.47
N GLY A 91 6.52 6.41 -2.83
CA GLY A 91 6.52 5.08 -2.22
C GLY A 91 6.83 5.11 -0.74
N THR A 92 7.04 3.94 -0.14
CA THR A 92 7.35 3.82 1.29
C THR A 92 8.50 2.87 1.56
N ILE A 93 9.36 3.22 2.52
CA ILE A 93 10.37 2.35 3.10
C ILE A 93 10.43 2.55 4.63
N ALA A 94 9.48 2.00 5.35
CA ALA A 94 9.29 2.28 6.78
C ALA A 94 9.30 1.04 7.69
N SER A 95 9.39 -0.17 7.13
CA SER A 95 9.45 -1.40 7.92
C SER A 95 10.86 -1.65 8.43
N GLU A 96 10.95 -2.23 9.63
CA GLU A 96 12.21 -2.65 10.25
C GLU A 96 12.09 -4.07 10.79
N PRO A 97 13.22 -4.80 10.93
CA PRO A 97 13.20 -6.10 11.58
C PRO A 97 12.75 -6.01 13.04
N GLY A 98 11.87 -6.90 13.44
CA GLY A 98 11.48 -7.05 14.86
C GLY A 98 10.48 -6.05 15.42
N ILE A 99 9.98 -5.07 14.61
CA ILE A 99 8.95 -4.12 15.08
C ILE A 99 7.51 -4.54 14.75
N GLY A 100 7.30 -5.70 14.11
CA GLY A 100 5.96 -6.21 13.81
C GLY A 100 5.10 -5.32 12.90
N GLY A 101 5.72 -4.35 12.19
CA GLY A 101 5.00 -3.37 11.36
C GLY A 101 4.51 -2.13 12.14
N ASP A 102 4.78 -2.03 13.42
CA ASP A 102 4.46 -0.85 14.23
C ASP A 102 5.47 0.27 13.96
N LEU A 103 5.00 1.37 13.35
CA LEU A 103 5.85 2.52 13.04
C LEU A 103 6.32 3.28 14.29
N LEU A 104 5.57 3.21 15.39
CA LEU A 104 5.95 3.85 16.65
C LEU A 104 7.12 3.13 17.34
N ALA A 105 7.38 1.87 16.96
CA ALA A 105 8.50 1.08 17.48
C ALA A 105 9.77 1.17 16.63
N THR A 106 9.86 2.14 15.69
CA THR A 106 11.06 2.34 14.85
C THR A 106 12.31 2.55 15.70
N LYS A 107 13.42 1.99 15.24
CA LYS A 107 14.75 2.14 15.86
C LYS A 107 15.66 3.05 15.04
N ALA A 108 15.28 3.38 13.81
CA ALA A 108 16.01 4.32 12.98
C ALA A 108 16.02 5.70 13.64
N THR A 109 17.12 6.42 13.49
CA THR A 109 17.33 7.76 14.05
C THR A 109 17.58 8.77 12.95
N ALA A 110 17.29 10.05 13.23
CA ALA A 110 17.59 11.14 12.31
C ALA A 110 18.21 12.30 13.08
N ARG A 111 19.32 12.88 12.57
CA ARG A 111 20.00 14.03 13.14
C ARG A 111 19.84 15.26 12.25
N PRO A 112 19.61 16.46 12.82
CA PRO A 112 19.53 17.68 12.03
C PRO A 112 20.87 18.03 11.38
N LYS A 113 20.82 18.62 10.18
CA LYS A 113 21.99 19.16 9.46
C LYS A 113 21.87 20.68 9.36
N ASP A 114 23.01 21.34 9.15
CA ASP A 114 23.09 22.82 9.10
C ASP A 114 22.26 23.43 7.95
N ASP A 115 21.96 22.66 6.91
CA ASP A 115 21.16 23.08 5.76
C ASP A 115 19.63 22.91 5.93
N GLY A 116 19.18 22.56 7.14
CA GLY A 116 17.77 22.33 7.46
C GLY A 116 17.25 20.96 7.04
N THR A 117 18.08 20.10 6.46
CA THR A 117 17.78 18.68 6.21
C THR A 117 18.15 17.81 7.41
N TRP A 118 17.98 16.50 7.29
CA TRP A 118 18.31 15.53 8.33
C TRP A 118 19.16 14.42 7.76
N GLY A 119 20.03 13.85 8.56
CA GLY A 119 20.80 12.64 8.27
C GLY A 119 20.16 11.45 8.98
N MET A 120 19.63 10.50 8.21
CA MET A 120 18.95 9.33 8.75
C MET A 120 19.87 8.12 8.78
N SER A 121 19.82 7.34 9.89
CA SER A 121 20.54 6.08 10.04
C SER A 121 19.65 4.97 10.59
N GLY A 122 19.89 3.74 10.11
CA GLY A 122 19.14 2.54 10.51
C GLY A 122 18.94 1.55 9.36
N ASP A 123 18.36 0.40 9.66
CA ASP A 123 18.04 -0.62 8.66
C ASP A 123 16.54 -0.59 8.33
N LYS A 124 16.21 -0.55 7.04
CA LYS A 124 14.83 -0.55 6.55
C LYS A 124 14.60 -1.69 5.57
N PHE A 125 13.44 -2.31 5.66
CA PHE A 125 13.04 -3.47 4.87
C PHE A 125 11.71 -3.21 4.17
N MET A 126 11.43 -4.03 3.15
CA MET A 126 10.19 -3.95 2.37
C MET A 126 9.95 -2.56 1.77
N GLY A 127 11.01 -1.97 1.18
CA GLY A 127 10.93 -0.71 0.45
C GLY A 127 10.25 -0.90 -0.90
N SER A 128 8.94 -1.14 -0.91
CA SER A 128 8.20 -1.38 -2.15
C SER A 128 8.21 -0.15 -3.05
N GLY A 129 8.56 -0.37 -4.31
CA GLY A 129 8.74 0.72 -5.27
C GLY A 129 10.16 1.30 -5.29
N SER A 130 11.14 0.72 -4.56
CA SER A 130 12.55 1.12 -4.69
C SER A 130 12.98 1.05 -6.17
N GLY A 131 13.54 2.11 -6.73
CA GLY A 131 13.88 2.19 -8.15
C GLY A 131 12.70 2.45 -9.12
N MET A 132 11.46 2.51 -8.62
CA MET A 132 10.27 2.85 -9.40
C MET A 132 9.61 4.16 -8.95
N THR A 133 9.83 4.57 -7.71
CA THR A 133 9.29 5.80 -7.14
C THR A 133 10.37 6.85 -6.98
N SER A 134 10.02 8.11 -7.23
CA SER A 134 10.92 9.26 -7.13
C SER A 134 11.21 9.64 -5.67
N PHE A 135 10.21 9.45 -4.81
CA PHE A 135 10.27 9.80 -3.39
C PHE A 135 9.78 8.65 -2.53
N MET A 136 10.39 8.46 -1.36
CA MET A 136 9.97 7.41 -0.43
C MET A 136 9.75 7.98 0.98
N MET A 137 8.57 7.75 1.52
CA MET A 137 8.26 8.06 2.90
C MET A 137 8.89 7.01 3.82
N THR A 138 9.52 7.47 4.91
CA THR A 138 10.11 6.65 5.95
C THR A 138 9.82 7.23 7.34
N VAL A 139 10.24 6.51 8.39
CA VAL A 139 10.04 6.90 9.80
C VAL A 139 11.35 6.75 10.54
N ALA A 140 11.68 7.74 11.39
CA ALA A 140 12.82 7.69 12.28
C ALA A 140 12.54 8.51 13.56
N VAL A 141 13.30 8.27 14.63
CA VAL A 141 13.25 9.09 15.85
C VAL A 141 14.21 10.28 15.66
N PRO A 142 13.72 11.52 15.68
CA PRO A 142 14.57 12.70 15.61
C PRO A 142 15.47 12.79 16.85
N GLU A 143 16.71 13.23 16.68
CA GLU A 143 17.65 13.41 17.78
C GLU A 143 17.08 14.38 18.83
N GLY A 144 17.14 13.97 20.10
CA GLY A 144 16.58 14.72 21.24
C GLY A 144 15.07 14.53 21.44
N GLU A 145 14.38 13.77 20.59
CA GLU A 145 12.96 13.49 20.73
C GLU A 145 12.72 12.03 21.18
N GLN A 146 11.56 11.80 21.80
CA GLN A 146 11.15 10.45 22.27
C GLN A 146 10.25 9.74 21.26
N ARG A 147 9.59 10.50 20.39
CA ARG A 147 8.61 9.98 19.44
C ARG A 147 9.17 10.03 18.03
N PRO A 148 8.89 8.99 17.23
CA PRO A 148 9.27 8.99 15.83
C PRO A 148 8.44 10.00 15.03
N ASP A 149 9.01 10.42 13.90
CA ASP A 149 8.34 11.28 12.93
C ASP A 149 8.56 10.77 11.50
N ILE A 150 7.83 11.33 10.56
CA ILE A 150 7.88 10.99 9.13
C ILE A 150 8.97 11.83 8.46
N PHE A 151 9.70 11.17 7.57
CA PHE A 151 10.71 11.76 6.71
C PHE A 151 10.47 11.36 5.25
N LEU A 152 10.85 12.23 4.34
CA LEU A 152 10.82 12.00 2.90
C LEU A 152 12.24 11.90 2.36
N ILE A 153 12.50 10.85 1.59
CA ILE A 153 13.74 10.57 0.88
C ILE A 153 13.52 10.98 -0.57
N ASP A 154 14.44 11.78 -1.13
CA ASP A 154 14.55 11.93 -2.59
C ASP A 154 15.39 10.75 -3.11
N ALA A 155 14.75 9.83 -3.81
CA ALA A 155 15.36 8.59 -4.28
C ALA A 155 15.85 8.68 -5.74
N ARG A 156 15.65 9.81 -6.43
CA ARG A 156 15.91 9.95 -7.87
C ARG A 156 17.36 9.80 -8.11
N ASP A 157 18.33 10.22 -7.74
CA ASP A 157 19.73 10.02 -8.07
C ASP A 157 20.55 9.41 -6.91
N LEU A 158 19.83 8.70 -6.00
CA LEU A 158 20.43 8.14 -4.81
C LEU A 158 21.06 6.77 -5.11
N ALA A 159 22.38 6.69 -5.08
CA ALA A 159 23.11 5.44 -5.30
C ALA A 159 22.86 4.42 -4.17
N TRP A 160 22.84 3.14 -4.53
CA TRP A 160 22.55 2.04 -3.59
C TRP A 160 23.79 1.28 -3.14
N ASP A 161 24.96 1.76 -3.46
CA ASP A 161 26.27 1.15 -3.16
C ASP A 161 26.86 1.59 -1.80
N GLY A 162 26.22 2.56 -1.15
CA GLY A 162 26.66 3.16 0.10
C GLY A 162 27.46 4.46 -0.07
N SER A 163 27.78 4.88 -1.29
CA SER A 163 28.57 6.10 -1.53
C SER A 163 27.88 7.38 -1.06
N GLN A 164 26.53 7.36 -1.01
CA GLN A 164 25.70 8.44 -0.50
C GLN A 164 24.96 8.05 0.79
N GLY A 165 25.50 7.06 1.53
CA GLY A 165 24.94 6.57 2.78
C GLY A 165 23.82 5.52 2.61
N LEU A 166 23.25 5.33 1.42
CA LEU A 166 22.24 4.31 1.17
C LEU A 166 22.88 3.05 0.57
N LYS A 167 22.79 1.93 1.28
CA LYS A 167 23.30 0.65 0.81
C LYS A 167 22.20 -0.40 0.73
N MET A 168 21.99 -0.98 -0.46
CA MET A 168 21.14 -2.15 -0.59
C MET A 168 21.79 -3.35 0.10
N VAL A 169 21.15 -3.88 1.14
CA VAL A 169 21.67 -5.01 1.91
C VAL A 169 21.05 -6.33 1.47
N ARG A 170 19.86 -6.29 0.88
CA ARG A 170 19.22 -7.46 0.28
C ARG A 170 18.26 -7.04 -0.83
N PRO A 171 18.44 -7.58 -2.05
CA PRO A 171 17.44 -7.42 -3.10
C PRO A 171 16.14 -8.15 -2.71
N TRP A 172 15.02 -7.71 -3.29
CA TRP A 172 13.75 -8.39 -3.13
C TRP A 172 13.77 -9.74 -3.86
N ASP A 173 13.43 -10.79 -3.14
CA ASP A 173 13.38 -12.19 -3.60
C ASP A 173 12.02 -12.83 -3.28
N GLY A 174 10.97 -12.02 -3.08
CA GLY A 174 9.64 -12.50 -2.71
C GLY A 174 8.96 -13.31 -3.80
N VAL A 175 8.36 -14.43 -3.42
CA VAL A 175 7.58 -15.29 -4.33
C VAL A 175 6.24 -14.65 -4.70
N GLY A 176 5.68 -13.79 -3.85
CA GLY A 176 4.50 -12.97 -4.13
C GLY A 176 4.87 -11.50 -4.28
N MET A 177 4.10 -10.75 -5.07
CA MET A 177 4.40 -9.35 -5.39
C MET A 177 5.84 -9.19 -5.90
N ALA A 178 6.27 -10.10 -6.76
CA ALA A 178 7.66 -10.30 -7.14
C ALA A 178 8.29 -9.07 -7.83
N ALA A 179 7.50 -8.31 -8.60
CA ALA A 179 7.98 -7.15 -9.35
C ALA A 179 7.95 -5.83 -8.54
N THR A 180 7.60 -5.84 -7.24
CA THR A 180 7.49 -4.62 -6.43
C THR A 180 8.82 -3.99 -6.04
N GLN A 181 9.96 -4.66 -6.30
CA GLN A 181 11.28 -4.19 -5.86
C GLN A 181 11.30 -3.78 -4.38
N SER A 182 10.76 -4.64 -3.50
CA SER A 182 10.66 -4.39 -2.06
C SER A 182 12.00 -4.64 -1.35
N HIS A 183 13.06 -3.96 -1.81
CA HIS A 183 14.42 -4.17 -1.33
C HIS A 183 14.59 -3.80 0.14
N ALA A 184 15.70 -4.29 0.73
CA ALA A 184 16.15 -3.92 2.06
C ALA A 184 17.41 -3.06 1.98
N PHE A 185 17.44 -2.00 2.78
CA PHE A 185 18.53 -1.02 2.77
C PHE A 185 19.04 -0.74 4.17
N ARG A 186 20.33 -0.43 4.24
CA ARG A 186 20.99 0.24 5.35
C ARG A 186 21.15 1.71 5.02
N PHE A 187 20.76 2.53 5.96
CA PHE A 187 20.92 3.99 5.95
C PHE A 187 22.06 4.37 6.88
N ASP A 188 22.99 5.15 6.40
CA ASP A 188 24.10 5.72 7.15
C ASP A 188 24.20 7.21 6.81
N ASP A 189 23.59 8.04 7.63
CA ASP A 189 23.49 9.49 7.46
C ASP A 189 22.87 9.95 6.13
N VAL A 190 21.92 9.17 5.58
CA VAL A 190 21.21 9.50 4.33
C VAL A 190 20.43 10.79 4.51
N ARG A 191 20.57 11.70 3.54
CA ARG A 191 19.84 12.97 3.53
C ARG A 191 18.36 12.75 3.34
N VAL A 192 17.56 13.30 4.27
CA VAL A 192 16.10 13.23 4.27
C VAL A 192 15.50 14.58 4.67
N VAL A 193 14.23 14.80 4.32
CA VAL A 193 13.46 16.00 4.73
C VAL A 193 12.40 15.58 5.73
N ARG A 194 12.36 16.21 6.91
CA ARG A 194 11.33 15.96 7.91
C ARG A 194 9.98 16.48 7.44
N HIS A 195 8.91 15.75 7.75
CA HIS A 195 7.54 16.16 7.46
C HIS A 195 7.20 17.52 8.09
N GLY A 196 7.59 17.73 9.34
CA GLY A 196 7.57 19.04 9.99
C GLY A 196 6.21 19.51 10.50
N LEU A 197 5.18 18.63 10.55
CA LEU A 197 3.91 18.96 11.19
C LEU A 197 4.08 18.99 12.71
N LEU A 198 3.57 20.05 13.35
CA LEU A 198 3.55 20.14 14.82
C LEU A 198 2.70 19.02 15.43
N GLY A 199 3.21 18.38 16.49
CA GLY A 199 2.56 17.24 17.12
C GLY A 199 2.96 15.89 16.54
N GLY A 200 3.62 15.87 15.35
CA GLY A 200 4.09 14.68 14.66
C GLY A 200 3.10 14.15 13.63
N ALA A 201 3.62 13.86 12.43
CA ALA A 201 2.80 13.37 11.32
C ALA A 201 2.20 11.98 11.57
N LEU A 202 2.78 11.17 12.47
CA LEU A 202 2.23 9.86 12.82
C LEU A 202 0.89 9.93 13.56
N ASP A 203 0.54 11.07 14.16
CA ASP A 203 -0.77 11.28 14.80
C ASP A 203 -1.91 11.36 13.76
N LEU A 204 -1.58 11.50 12.47
CA LEU A 204 -2.54 11.41 11.37
C LEU A 204 -2.94 9.96 11.03
N LEU A 205 -2.18 8.95 11.47
CA LEU A 205 -2.43 7.55 11.13
C LEU A 205 -3.84 7.04 11.45
N PRO A 206 -4.50 7.42 12.57
CA PRO A 206 -5.89 7.02 12.81
C PRO A 206 -6.86 7.52 11.74
N GLN A 207 -6.63 8.71 11.18
CA GLN A 207 -7.49 9.32 10.16
C GLN A 207 -7.23 8.75 8.77
N ILE A 208 -5.97 8.52 8.41
CA ILE A 208 -5.59 8.05 7.06
C ILE A 208 -5.50 6.54 6.94
N GLY A 209 -5.30 5.83 8.05
CA GLY A 209 -5.17 4.37 8.08
C GLY A 209 -6.31 3.62 7.40
N PRO A 210 -7.58 4.02 7.60
CA PRO A 210 -8.70 3.43 6.86
C PRO A 210 -8.57 3.55 5.35
N VAL A 211 -8.17 4.72 4.82
CA VAL A 211 -7.97 4.91 3.38
C VAL A 211 -6.84 4.02 2.86
N ILE A 212 -5.73 3.92 3.60
CA ILE A 212 -4.60 3.03 3.25
C ILE A 212 -5.06 1.57 3.16
N GLY A 213 -5.80 1.09 4.17
CA GLY A 213 -6.33 -0.27 4.19
C GLY A 213 -7.27 -0.56 3.01
N PHE A 214 -8.11 0.41 2.65
CA PHE A 214 -9.03 0.31 1.52
C PHE A 214 -8.30 0.27 0.18
N MET A 215 -7.30 1.15 -0.05
CA MET A 215 -6.49 1.16 -1.28
C MET A 215 -5.73 -0.15 -1.48
N PHE A 216 -5.12 -0.68 -0.43
CA PHE A 216 -4.49 -2.00 -0.51
C PHE A 216 -5.52 -3.09 -0.84
N SER A 217 -6.66 -3.12 -0.17
CA SER A 217 -7.70 -4.13 -0.41
C SER A 217 -8.20 -4.14 -1.85
N ALA A 218 -8.25 -2.98 -2.51
CA ALA A 218 -8.63 -2.86 -3.92
C ALA A 218 -7.74 -3.70 -4.85
N VAL A 219 -6.42 -3.73 -4.59
CA VAL A 219 -5.46 -4.53 -5.37
C VAL A 219 -5.82 -6.02 -5.29
N PHE A 220 -6.11 -6.52 -4.11
CA PHE A 220 -6.37 -7.94 -3.89
C PHE A 220 -7.73 -8.38 -4.41
N VAL A 221 -8.74 -7.51 -4.31
CA VAL A 221 -10.03 -7.76 -4.98
C VAL A 221 -9.86 -7.75 -6.51
N GLY A 222 -8.98 -6.91 -7.06
CA GLY A 222 -8.64 -6.92 -8.47
C GLY A 222 -8.00 -8.22 -8.95
N ILE A 223 -7.12 -8.82 -8.14
CA ILE A 223 -6.58 -10.16 -8.41
C ILE A 223 -7.70 -11.22 -8.43
N LEU A 224 -8.62 -11.16 -7.48
CA LEU A 224 -9.77 -12.09 -7.43
C LEU A 224 -10.66 -11.98 -8.66
N ASP A 225 -10.93 -10.76 -9.13
CA ASP A 225 -11.72 -10.53 -10.35
C ASP A 225 -11.03 -11.15 -11.57
N ALA A 226 -9.72 -10.92 -11.72
CA ALA A 226 -8.93 -11.49 -12.79
C ALA A 226 -8.88 -13.03 -12.73
N ALA A 227 -8.69 -13.58 -11.54
CA ALA A 227 -8.64 -15.01 -11.34
C ALA A 227 -9.99 -15.70 -11.65
N ALA A 228 -11.11 -15.09 -11.24
CA ALA A 228 -12.45 -15.58 -11.56
C ALA A 228 -12.72 -15.55 -13.08
N ALA A 229 -12.34 -14.45 -13.76
CA ALA A 229 -12.47 -14.32 -15.20
C ALA A 229 -11.64 -15.34 -15.96
N GLU A 230 -10.38 -15.55 -15.57
CA GLU A 230 -9.49 -16.52 -16.16
C GLU A 230 -9.95 -17.97 -15.91
N ALA A 231 -10.37 -18.30 -14.69
CA ALA A 231 -10.95 -19.61 -14.40
C ALA A 231 -12.16 -19.90 -15.29
N LYS A 232 -13.08 -18.93 -15.43
CA LYS A 232 -14.24 -19.04 -16.33
C LYS A 232 -13.81 -19.25 -17.79
N ARG A 233 -12.79 -18.53 -18.26
CA ARG A 233 -12.24 -18.67 -19.62
C ARG A 233 -11.67 -20.07 -19.84
N ILE A 234 -10.87 -20.59 -18.89
CA ILE A 234 -10.26 -21.94 -19.00
C ILE A 234 -11.34 -23.03 -18.99
N LEU A 235 -12.31 -22.91 -18.08
CA LEU A 235 -13.40 -23.89 -18.00
C LEU A 235 -14.24 -23.91 -19.27
N GLY A 236 -14.61 -22.76 -19.85
CA GLY A 236 -15.33 -22.68 -21.09
C GLY A 236 -16.51 -23.66 -21.17
N LYS A 237 -16.57 -24.48 -22.24
CA LYS A 237 -17.63 -25.49 -22.42
C LYS A 237 -17.51 -26.65 -21.42
N ARG A 238 -16.31 -26.92 -20.87
CA ARG A 238 -16.10 -27.93 -19.82
C ARG A 238 -16.87 -27.64 -18.53
N ALA A 239 -17.27 -26.37 -18.31
CA ALA A 239 -18.08 -25.98 -17.15
C ALA A 239 -19.36 -26.82 -16.99
N LEU A 240 -19.94 -27.35 -18.08
CA LEU A 240 -21.10 -28.23 -18.07
C LEU A 240 -20.80 -29.69 -17.71
N GLN A 241 -19.53 -30.04 -17.60
CA GLN A 241 -19.04 -31.41 -17.39
C GLN A 241 -18.18 -31.54 -16.11
N LEU A 242 -18.23 -30.52 -15.24
CA LEU A 242 -17.50 -30.53 -13.98
C LEU A 242 -18.01 -31.68 -13.09
N SER A 243 -17.07 -32.40 -12.48
CA SER A 243 -17.38 -33.37 -11.42
C SER A 243 -18.01 -32.68 -10.20
N ALA A 244 -18.69 -33.42 -9.35
CA ALA A 244 -19.31 -32.88 -8.15
C ALA A 244 -18.30 -32.12 -7.24
N PHE A 245 -17.06 -32.58 -7.19
CA PHE A 245 -15.97 -31.92 -6.45
C PHE A 245 -15.61 -30.56 -7.07
N GLU A 246 -15.41 -30.52 -8.39
CA GLU A 246 -15.09 -29.29 -9.14
C GLU A 246 -16.23 -28.28 -9.06
N GLN A 247 -17.50 -28.74 -9.19
CA GLN A 247 -18.67 -27.88 -9.01
C GLN A 247 -18.73 -27.25 -7.61
N SER A 248 -18.52 -28.07 -6.57
CA SER A 248 -18.49 -27.61 -5.18
C SER A 248 -17.38 -26.57 -4.96
N SER A 249 -16.17 -26.84 -5.50
CA SER A 249 -15.02 -25.94 -5.41
C SER A 249 -15.29 -24.61 -6.11
N TRP A 250 -15.85 -24.65 -7.32
CA TRP A 250 -16.24 -23.46 -8.07
C TRP A 250 -17.27 -22.61 -7.33
N ILE A 251 -18.37 -23.21 -6.85
CA ILE A 251 -19.43 -22.49 -6.16
C ILE A 251 -18.91 -21.85 -4.87
N LYS A 252 -18.11 -22.59 -4.08
CA LYS A 252 -17.49 -22.04 -2.87
C LYS A 252 -16.57 -20.86 -3.18
N ALA A 253 -15.72 -20.98 -4.20
CA ALA A 253 -14.84 -19.88 -4.61
C ALA A 253 -15.62 -18.64 -5.07
N GLN A 254 -16.68 -18.82 -5.87
CA GLN A 254 -17.55 -17.69 -6.29
C GLN A 254 -18.22 -17.00 -5.08
N ASN A 255 -18.68 -17.76 -4.10
CA ASN A 255 -19.26 -17.20 -2.86
C ASN A 255 -18.19 -16.43 -2.06
N GLN A 256 -16.97 -16.93 -1.96
CA GLN A 256 -15.87 -16.25 -1.27
C GLN A 256 -15.46 -14.95 -1.97
N ILE A 257 -15.41 -14.96 -3.30
CA ILE A 257 -15.15 -13.74 -4.10
C ILE A 257 -16.27 -12.73 -3.90
N TRP A 258 -17.52 -13.15 -3.95
CA TRP A 258 -18.66 -12.28 -3.69
C TRP A 258 -18.59 -11.66 -2.29
N LEU A 259 -18.29 -12.46 -1.25
CA LEU A 259 -18.11 -11.95 0.12
C LEU A 259 -16.96 -10.95 0.23
N ALA A 260 -15.81 -11.21 -0.44
CA ALA A 260 -14.70 -10.26 -0.50
C ALA A 260 -15.10 -8.94 -1.15
N GLN A 261 -15.89 -9.00 -2.23
CA GLN A 261 -16.45 -7.81 -2.88
C GLN A 261 -17.43 -7.06 -1.96
N GLN A 262 -18.27 -7.77 -1.18
CA GLN A 262 -19.17 -7.14 -0.20
C GLN A 262 -18.40 -6.49 0.95
N ALA A 263 -17.32 -7.14 1.43
CA ALA A 263 -16.43 -6.54 2.42
C ALA A 263 -15.78 -5.26 1.88
N PHE A 264 -15.30 -5.28 0.63
CA PHE A 264 -14.75 -4.09 -0.04
C PHE A 264 -15.79 -2.97 -0.19
N GLU A 265 -17.03 -3.29 -0.58
CA GLU A 265 -18.12 -2.32 -0.66
C GLU A 265 -18.51 -1.77 0.73
N GLY A 266 -18.46 -2.59 1.79
CA GLY A 266 -18.62 -2.16 3.17
C GLY A 266 -17.57 -1.14 3.59
N MET A 267 -16.30 -1.41 3.29
CA MET A 267 -15.19 -0.48 3.55
C MET A 267 -15.39 0.86 2.82
N ALA A 268 -15.81 0.81 1.55
CA ALA A 268 -16.08 2.02 0.77
C ALA A 268 -17.18 2.88 1.39
N ARG A 269 -18.31 2.25 1.76
CA ARG A 269 -19.43 2.96 2.43
C ARG A 269 -19.01 3.59 3.76
N SER A 270 -18.19 2.89 4.55
CA SER A 270 -17.69 3.44 5.83
C SER A 270 -16.83 4.70 5.60
N LEU A 271 -16.03 4.74 4.54
CA LEU A 271 -15.25 5.93 4.17
C LEU A 271 -16.13 7.08 3.63
N GLU A 272 -17.19 6.75 2.89
CA GLU A 272 -18.13 7.73 2.32
C GLU A 272 -19.00 8.40 3.39
N THR A 273 -19.26 7.72 4.51
CA THR A 273 -20.10 8.21 5.62
C THR A 273 -19.31 8.70 6.83
N ASP A 274 -17.98 8.80 6.71
CA ASP A 274 -17.04 9.16 7.79
C ASP A 274 -17.20 8.25 9.05
N ALA A 275 -17.65 7.02 8.83
CA ALA A 275 -17.84 6.00 9.86
C ALA A 275 -16.77 4.91 9.80
N ALA A 276 -15.58 5.26 9.31
CA ALA A 276 -14.57 4.27 8.93
C ALA A 276 -14.03 3.41 10.09
N GLY A 277 -14.01 3.87 11.31
CA GLY A 277 -13.72 3.12 12.53
C GLY A 277 -12.92 1.81 12.34
N THR A 278 -13.39 0.72 12.95
CA THR A 278 -12.84 -0.64 12.78
C THR A 278 -13.33 -1.38 11.54
N ASP A 279 -14.37 -0.88 10.84
CA ASP A 279 -14.98 -1.57 9.70
C ASP A 279 -13.99 -1.86 8.58
N VAL A 280 -13.10 -0.90 8.30
CA VAL A 280 -12.06 -1.09 7.29
C VAL A 280 -11.05 -2.16 7.71
N LEU A 281 -10.75 -2.29 9.01
CA LEU A 281 -9.89 -3.36 9.52
C LEU A 281 -10.56 -4.72 9.35
N HIS A 282 -11.85 -4.84 9.70
CA HIS A 282 -12.64 -6.06 9.49
C HIS A 282 -12.70 -6.44 8.01
N GLY A 283 -13.00 -5.47 7.14
CA GLY A 283 -13.05 -5.68 5.70
C GLY A 283 -11.73 -6.17 5.13
N LYS A 284 -10.61 -5.52 5.52
CA LYS A 284 -9.26 -5.91 5.08
C LYS A 284 -8.88 -7.32 5.52
N LEU A 285 -9.19 -7.69 6.78
CA LEU A 285 -8.93 -9.05 7.31
C LEU A 285 -9.77 -10.09 6.58
N ALA A 286 -11.07 -9.81 6.39
CA ALA A 286 -11.96 -10.71 5.66
C ALA A 286 -11.49 -10.92 4.21
N ILE A 287 -11.10 -9.86 3.49
CA ILE A 287 -10.58 -9.96 2.11
C ILE A 287 -9.30 -10.80 2.09
N ALA A 288 -8.38 -10.61 3.06
CA ALA A 288 -7.13 -11.38 3.11
C ALA A 288 -7.39 -12.89 3.23
N ASP A 289 -8.31 -13.31 4.08
CA ASP A 289 -8.63 -14.72 4.31
C ASP A 289 -9.45 -15.31 3.14
N LEU A 290 -10.43 -14.56 2.65
CA LEU A 290 -11.29 -14.97 1.53
C LEU A 290 -10.50 -15.10 0.23
N ALA A 291 -9.50 -14.24 -0.01
CA ALA A 291 -8.69 -14.27 -1.22
C ALA A 291 -7.85 -15.56 -1.32
N GLU A 292 -7.20 -15.96 -0.24
CA GLU A 292 -6.40 -17.19 -0.22
C GLU A 292 -7.30 -18.42 -0.48
N THR A 293 -8.46 -18.49 0.18
CA THR A 293 -9.39 -19.63 0.04
C THR A 293 -10.08 -19.65 -1.32
N ALA A 294 -10.46 -18.50 -1.86
CA ALA A 294 -11.09 -18.39 -3.18
C ALA A 294 -10.14 -18.83 -4.30
N LEU A 295 -8.89 -18.38 -4.29
CA LEU A 295 -7.89 -18.78 -5.28
C LEU A 295 -7.63 -20.29 -5.25
N ASN A 296 -7.54 -20.87 -4.06
CA ASN A 296 -7.42 -22.33 -3.91
C ASN A 296 -8.62 -23.05 -4.52
N GLY A 297 -9.84 -22.61 -4.23
CA GLY A 297 -11.07 -23.17 -4.80
C GLY A 297 -11.14 -23.04 -6.33
N LEU A 298 -10.73 -21.89 -6.91
CA LEU A 298 -10.64 -21.73 -8.35
C LEU A 298 -9.61 -22.70 -8.97
N SER A 299 -8.45 -22.87 -8.33
CA SER A 299 -7.42 -23.81 -8.80
C SER A 299 -7.92 -25.25 -8.80
N HIS A 300 -8.69 -25.66 -7.79
CA HIS A 300 -9.33 -26.97 -7.77
C HIS A 300 -10.35 -27.16 -8.90
N ALA A 301 -11.14 -26.14 -9.20
CA ALA A 301 -12.12 -26.20 -10.29
C ALA A 301 -11.45 -26.24 -11.67
N VAL A 302 -10.37 -25.46 -11.87
CA VAL A 302 -9.57 -25.42 -13.10
C VAL A 302 -8.80 -26.72 -13.29
N GLY A 303 -8.34 -27.33 -12.18
CA GLY A 303 -7.54 -28.55 -12.17
C GLY A 303 -6.06 -28.31 -12.48
N GLY A 304 -5.36 -29.33 -12.96
CA GLY A 304 -3.91 -29.33 -13.21
C GLY A 304 -3.40 -28.19 -14.11
N ALA A 305 -4.24 -27.62 -14.96
CA ALA A 305 -3.89 -26.45 -15.79
C ALA A 305 -3.50 -25.21 -14.94
N SER A 306 -4.02 -25.10 -13.72
CA SER A 306 -3.67 -24.02 -12.79
C SER A 306 -2.21 -24.08 -12.32
N LEU A 307 -1.54 -25.21 -12.44
CA LEU A 307 -0.14 -25.44 -12.01
C LEU A 307 0.88 -25.17 -13.14
N SER A 308 0.43 -24.89 -14.36
CA SER A 308 1.33 -24.58 -15.48
C SER A 308 2.10 -23.27 -15.21
N GLN A 309 3.37 -23.21 -15.60
CA GLN A 309 4.17 -21.97 -15.55
C GLN A 309 3.56 -20.85 -16.41
N SER A 310 2.81 -21.19 -17.47
CA SER A 310 2.08 -20.23 -18.29
C SER A 310 0.75 -19.78 -17.69
N SER A 311 0.33 -20.41 -16.57
CA SER A 311 -0.90 -20.05 -15.86
C SER A 311 -0.61 -18.97 -14.79
N PRO A 312 -1.41 -17.91 -14.70
CA PRO A 312 -1.20 -16.87 -13.68
C PRO A 312 -1.61 -17.33 -12.25
N PHE A 313 -2.30 -18.45 -12.11
CA PHE A 313 -2.82 -18.91 -10.81
C PHE A 313 -1.72 -19.11 -9.78
N GLY A 314 -0.57 -19.69 -10.17
CA GLY A 314 0.56 -19.88 -9.28
C GLY A 314 1.08 -18.57 -8.70
N GLN A 315 1.19 -17.54 -9.52
CA GLN A 315 1.63 -16.21 -9.09
C GLN A 315 0.56 -15.54 -8.24
N TRP A 316 -0.70 -15.53 -8.66
CA TRP A 316 -1.80 -14.94 -7.90
C TRP A 316 -1.97 -15.57 -6.51
N MET A 317 -1.77 -16.90 -6.36
CA MET A 317 -1.77 -17.59 -5.07
C MET A 317 -0.70 -17.05 -4.10
N GLN A 318 0.44 -16.64 -4.62
CA GLN A 318 1.48 -16.02 -3.80
C GLN A 318 1.17 -14.54 -3.53
N ASP A 319 0.67 -13.84 -4.53
CA ASP A 319 0.38 -12.41 -4.43
C ASP A 319 -0.70 -12.12 -3.38
N VAL A 320 -1.82 -12.87 -3.36
CA VAL A 320 -2.94 -12.58 -2.44
C VAL A 320 -2.56 -12.71 -0.97
N ARG A 321 -1.56 -13.48 -0.63
CA ARG A 321 -1.06 -13.64 0.74
C ARG A 321 -0.47 -12.35 1.31
N ALA A 322 0.00 -11.45 0.44
CA ALA A 322 0.66 -10.22 0.87
C ALA A 322 -0.27 -9.27 1.66
N LEU A 323 -1.60 -9.28 1.42
CA LEU A 323 -2.53 -8.38 2.12
C LEU A 323 -2.48 -8.53 3.64
N GLY A 324 -2.31 -9.76 4.12
CA GLY A 324 -2.20 -10.04 5.56
C GLY A 324 -0.97 -9.42 6.24
N TYR A 325 0.06 -9.08 5.47
CA TYR A 325 1.30 -8.48 5.94
C TYR A 325 1.40 -6.97 5.69
N LEU A 326 0.57 -6.43 4.79
CA LEU A 326 0.50 -4.98 4.57
C LEU A 326 -0.10 -4.25 5.78
N ARG A 327 0.31 -2.99 5.98
CA ARG A 327 -0.08 -2.21 7.16
C ARG A 327 -1.57 -1.86 7.21
N PRO A 328 -2.17 -1.97 8.41
CA PRO A 328 -1.66 -2.69 9.58
C PRO A 328 -1.66 -4.19 9.30
N PRO A 329 -0.59 -4.95 9.63
CA PRO A 329 -0.58 -6.41 9.49
C PRO A 329 -1.60 -7.06 10.42
N ARG A 330 -1.95 -8.34 10.18
CA ARG A 330 -2.99 -9.07 10.93
C ARG A 330 -2.86 -8.90 12.45
N ALA A 331 -1.66 -9.06 12.99
CA ALA A 331 -1.44 -8.97 14.44
C ALA A 331 -1.80 -7.59 15.02
N LEU A 332 -1.39 -6.50 14.35
CA LEU A 332 -1.76 -5.13 14.76
C LEU A 332 -3.25 -4.85 14.54
N SER A 333 -3.85 -5.40 13.47
CA SER A 333 -5.27 -5.25 13.22
C SER A 333 -6.09 -5.90 14.33
N TYR A 334 -5.73 -7.13 14.75
CA TYR A 334 -6.38 -7.83 15.85
C TYR A 334 -6.24 -7.07 17.17
N ALA A 335 -5.03 -6.59 17.49
CA ALA A 335 -4.81 -5.82 18.71
C ALA A 335 -5.65 -4.54 18.77
N ARG A 336 -5.81 -3.83 17.63
CA ARG A 336 -6.66 -2.63 17.54
C ARG A 336 -8.14 -2.94 17.70
N ILE A 337 -8.64 -4.01 17.08
CA ILE A 337 -10.04 -4.45 17.22
C ILE A 337 -10.32 -4.86 18.67
N LEU A 338 -9.43 -5.65 19.30
CA LEU A 338 -9.56 -6.05 20.69
C LEU A 338 -9.49 -4.85 21.64
N GLY A 339 -8.62 -3.88 21.38
CA GLY A 339 -8.52 -2.66 22.17
C GLY A 339 -9.83 -1.85 22.19
N GLY A 340 -10.58 -1.86 21.10
CA GLY A 340 -11.90 -1.25 21.01
C GLY A 340 -12.99 -1.95 21.83
N LEU A 341 -12.78 -3.19 22.28
CA LEU A 341 -13.71 -3.88 23.18
C LEU A 341 -13.53 -3.47 24.65
N ALA A 342 -12.38 -2.87 24.99
CA ALA A 342 -12.03 -2.46 26.36
C ALA A 342 -12.28 -0.96 26.62
N SER A 343 -12.65 -0.21 25.59
CA SER A 343 -13.01 1.22 25.65
C SER A 343 -14.52 1.41 25.65
#